data_a18a5bf169caa0be537f7eeaa412e628
#
_entry.id   a18a5bf169caa0be537f7eeaa412e628
#
_cell.length_a   1.000
_cell.length_b   1.000
_cell.length_c   1.000
_cell.angle_alpha   90.00
_cell.angle_beta   90.00
_cell.angle_gamma   90.00
#
_symmetry.space_group_name_H-M   'P 1'
#
loop_
_entity.id
_entity.type
_entity.pdbx_description
1 polymer ?
#
loop_
_entity_poly.entity_id
_entity_poly.type
_entity_poly.pdbx_seq_one_letter_code
_entity_poly.pdbx_strand_id
1 'polypeptide(L)'
;MPPRPKFTREEVTAAAYELVREQGAGALTARELGARLGSSARPIFTVFADMAELKAAVCEKARACFASYMAVAEDFDPAYKMRGMQWVKFAQEQPRLFQLLFMQGAGGAPDFDEAVRASAFDAERDIAIIQRDYHASAEQAGHLFRQMWIYTYGLCVLCATGICSFTEQELAQRLGEIFRGMIYVLTSDTVLFTGVRPAKYGSAESDFVRRNHPDLGGAR
;
A
#
# COMPACT_ATOMS: atom_id res chain seq x y z
N MET A 1 -43.13 -19.27 11.24
CA MET A 1 -42.08 -18.24 11.13
C MET A 1 -40.73 -18.93 11.26
N PRO A 2 -39.80 -18.73 10.34
CA PRO A 2 -38.47 -19.24 10.55
C PRO A 2 -37.86 -18.60 11.83
N PRO A 3 -37.08 -19.35 12.63
CA PRO A 3 -36.48 -18.81 13.84
C PRO A 3 -35.55 -17.66 13.48
N ARG A 4 -35.59 -16.59 14.29
CA ARG A 4 -34.67 -15.45 14.11
C ARG A 4 -33.22 -15.94 14.23
N PRO A 5 -32.31 -15.48 13.37
CA PRO A 5 -30.88 -15.76 13.51
C PRO A 5 -30.40 -15.35 14.92
N LYS A 6 -29.51 -16.15 15.51
CA LYS A 6 -28.92 -15.84 16.84
C LYS A 6 -28.08 -14.57 16.82
N PHE A 7 -27.46 -14.27 15.68
CA PHE A 7 -26.64 -13.08 15.43
C PHE A 7 -27.06 -12.43 14.12
N THR A 8 -26.89 -11.11 14.02
CA THR A 8 -27.03 -10.39 12.76
C THR A 8 -25.75 -10.52 11.93
N ARG A 9 -25.84 -10.19 10.64
CA ARG A 9 -24.69 -10.15 9.73
C ARG A 9 -23.63 -9.14 10.21
N GLU A 10 -24.08 -8.00 10.71
CA GLU A 10 -23.27 -6.93 11.24
C GLU A 10 -22.50 -7.36 12.48
N GLU A 11 -23.15 -8.04 13.42
CA GLU A 11 -22.51 -8.56 14.65
C GLU A 11 -21.43 -9.58 14.32
N VAL A 12 -21.71 -10.51 13.41
CA VAL A 12 -20.74 -11.52 12.96
C VAL A 12 -19.56 -10.85 12.24
N THR A 13 -19.84 -9.89 11.34
CA THR A 13 -18.80 -9.15 10.64
C THR A 13 -17.93 -8.34 11.60
N ALA A 14 -18.53 -7.68 12.59
CA ALA A 14 -17.80 -6.91 13.59
C ALA A 14 -16.86 -7.80 14.42
N ALA A 15 -17.37 -8.93 14.90
CA ALA A 15 -16.57 -9.89 15.68
C ALA A 15 -15.42 -10.49 14.84
N ALA A 16 -15.68 -10.79 13.55
CA ALA A 16 -14.68 -11.30 12.61
C ALA A 16 -13.60 -10.25 12.30
N TYR A 17 -14.00 -9.00 12.11
CA TYR A 17 -13.09 -7.88 11.89
C TYR A 17 -12.14 -7.68 13.08
N GLU A 18 -12.66 -7.65 14.31
CA GLU A 18 -11.84 -7.53 15.50
C GLU A 18 -10.90 -8.74 15.67
N LEU A 19 -11.35 -9.95 15.37
CA LEU A 19 -10.51 -11.15 15.38
C LEU A 19 -9.33 -11.00 14.42
N VAL A 20 -9.57 -10.54 13.20
CA VAL A 20 -8.51 -10.30 12.20
C VAL A 20 -7.61 -9.16 12.63
N ARG A 21 -8.14 -8.07 13.16
CA ARG A 21 -7.37 -6.92 13.64
C ARG A 21 -6.40 -7.29 14.76
N GLU A 22 -6.80 -8.16 15.66
CA GLU A 22 -5.99 -8.61 16.80
C GLU A 22 -4.99 -9.73 16.40
N GLN A 23 -5.43 -10.72 15.63
CA GLN A 23 -4.70 -11.97 15.42
C GLN A 23 -4.30 -12.24 13.97
N GLY A 24 -4.78 -11.42 13.02
CA GLY A 24 -4.50 -11.57 11.59
C GLY A 24 -5.49 -12.48 10.87
N ALA A 25 -5.41 -12.45 9.53
CA ALA A 25 -6.34 -13.16 8.66
C ALA A 25 -6.34 -14.70 8.85
N GLY A 26 -5.22 -15.27 9.24
CA GLY A 26 -5.10 -16.72 9.51
C GLY A 26 -5.94 -17.21 10.69
N ALA A 27 -6.26 -16.31 11.64
CA ALA A 27 -7.13 -16.64 12.77
C ALA A 27 -8.63 -16.68 12.41
N LEU A 28 -9.01 -16.14 11.23
CA LEU A 28 -10.41 -16.09 10.81
C LEU A 28 -10.90 -17.47 10.36
N THR A 29 -11.24 -18.29 11.34
CA THR A 29 -11.88 -19.61 11.15
C THR A 29 -13.26 -19.61 11.77
N ALA A 30 -14.17 -20.46 11.27
CA ALA A 30 -15.51 -20.58 11.83
C ALA A 30 -15.49 -21.00 13.31
N ARG A 31 -14.50 -21.79 13.71
CA ARG A 31 -14.30 -22.24 15.10
C ARG A 31 -13.92 -21.08 16.01
N GLU A 32 -12.88 -20.34 15.66
CA GLU A 32 -12.39 -19.22 16.49
C GLU A 32 -13.43 -18.10 16.58
N LEU A 33 -14.11 -17.80 15.45
CA LEU A 33 -15.18 -16.82 15.45
C LEU A 33 -16.39 -17.30 16.28
N GLY A 34 -16.76 -18.57 16.18
CA GLY A 34 -17.80 -19.14 17.03
C GLY A 34 -17.47 -19.01 18.52
N ALA A 35 -16.24 -19.35 18.92
CA ALA A 35 -15.77 -19.19 20.28
C ALA A 35 -15.83 -17.72 20.75
N ARG A 36 -15.39 -16.77 19.91
CA ARG A 36 -15.46 -15.32 20.21
C ARG A 36 -16.90 -14.81 20.40
N LEU A 37 -17.85 -15.37 19.64
CA LEU A 37 -19.29 -15.07 19.76
C LEU A 37 -19.98 -15.81 20.89
N GLY A 38 -19.26 -16.58 21.71
CA GLY A 38 -19.84 -17.42 22.77
C GLY A 38 -20.81 -18.47 22.23
N SER A 39 -20.50 -19.04 21.05
CA SER A 39 -21.37 -19.97 20.34
C SER A 39 -20.57 -21.02 19.56
N SER A 40 -21.30 -21.99 18.96
CA SER A 40 -20.74 -22.83 17.92
C SER A 40 -20.63 -22.07 16.59
N ALA A 41 -19.97 -22.66 15.59
CA ALA A 41 -19.85 -22.08 14.25
C ALA A 41 -21.20 -22.03 13.47
N ARG A 42 -22.17 -22.87 13.82
CA ARG A 42 -23.43 -23.01 13.07
C ARG A 42 -24.23 -21.72 12.85
N PRO A 43 -24.39 -20.84 13.87
CA PRO A 43 -25.12 -19.58 13.69
C PRO A 43 -24.48 -18.61 12.68
N ILE A 44 -23.16 -18.70 12.45
CA ILE A 44 -22.47 -17.88 11.45
C ILE A 44 -23.03 -18.14 10.06
N PHE A 45 -23.25 -19.41 9.74
CA PHE A 45 -23.76 -19.86 8.44
C PHE A 45 -25.29 -19.71 8.27
N THR A 46 -25.95 -19.08 9.23
CA THR A 46 -27.34 -18.60 9.05
C THR A 46 -27.41 -17.22 8.39
N VAL A 47 -26.31 -16.47 8.41
CA VAL A 47 -26.21 -15.10 7.88
C VAL A 47 -25.11 -14.92 6.83
N PHE A 48 -24.23 -15.91 6.67
CA PHE A 48 -23.21 -16.02 5.61
C PHE A 48 -23.31 -17.38 4.94
N ALA A 49 -23.19 -17.41 3.62
CA ALA A 49 -23.20 -18.67 2.87
C ALA A 49 -21.96 -19.52 3.18
N ASP A 50 -20.79 -18.87 3.29
CA ASP A 50 -19.51 -19.52 3.55
C ASP A 50 -18.49 -18.54 4.19
N MET A 51 -17.27 -19.04 4.45
CA MET A 51 -16.18 -18.24 4.99
C MET A 51 -15.60 -17.24 3.98
N ALA A 52 -15.76 -17.47 2.69
CA ALA A 52 -15.29 -16.54 1.66
C ALA A 52 -16.15 -15.27 1.64
N GLU A 53 -17.47 -15.42 1.73
CA GLU A 53 -18.40 -14.30 1.86
C GLU A 53 -18.13 -13.49 3.14
N LEU A 54 -17.89 -14.16 4.27
CA LEU A 54 -17.53 -13.49 5.51
C LEU A 54 -16.20 -12.74 5.38
N LYS A 55 -15.18 -13.36 4.79
CA LYS A 55 -13.88 -12.71 4.54
C LYS A 55 -14.04 -11.47 3.66
N ALA A 56 -14.88 -11.53 2.63
CA ALA A 56 -15.18 -10.37 1.79
C ALA A 56 -15.79 -9.21 2.61
N ALA A 57 -16.75 -9.51 3.49
CA ALA A 57 -17.36 -8.50 4.37
C ALA A 57 -16.33 -7.89 5.36
N VAL A 58 -15.40 -8.69 5.88
CA VAL A 58 -14.29 -8.19 6.71
C VAL A 58 -13.36 -7.31 5.90
N CYS A 59 -13.03 -7.68 4.66
CA CYS A 59 -12.20 -6.84 3.77
C CYS A 59 -12.87 -5.49 3.48
N GLU A 60 -14.18 -5.45 3.23
CA GLU A 60 -14.93 -4.19 3.05
C GLU A 60 -14.84 -3.29 4.28
N LYS A 61 -15.00 -3.86 5.47
CA LYS A 61 -14.85 -3.09 6.72
C LYS A 61 -13.41 -2.61 6.92
N ALA A 62 -12.42 -3.40 6.55
CA ALA A 62 -11.02 -3.01 6.59
C ALA A 62 -10.70 -1.89 5.58
N ARG A 63 -11.27 -1.93 4.37
CA ARG A 63 -11.17 -0.85 3.38
C ARG A 63 -11.81 0.45 3.88
N ALA A 64 -12.97 0.37 4.52
CA ALA A 64 -13.60 1.54 5.13
C ALA A 64 -12.73 2.15 6.24
N CYS A 65 -12.08 1.33 7.06
CA CYS A 65 -11.09 1.80 8.03
C CYS A 65 -9.91 2.49 7.33
N PHE A 66 -9.33 1.89 6.29
CA PHE A 66 -8.26 2.51 5.52
C PHE A 66 -8.69 3.83 4.88
N ALA A 67 -9.89 3.88 4.30
CA ALA A 67 -10.44 5.10 3.72
C ALA A 67 -10.54 6.25 4.73
N SER A 68 -10.80 5.98 6.01
CA SER A 68 -10.82 7.02 7.05
C SER A 68 -9.44 7.64 7.31
N TYR A 69 -8.35 6.87 7.17
CA TYR A 69 -6.98 7.42 7.21
C TYR A 69 -6.72 8.30 5.98
N MET A 70 -7.12 7.83 4.80
CA MET A 70 -6.90 8.57 3.56
C MET A 70 -7.70 9.88 3.49
N ALA A 71 -8.88 9.93 4.10
CA ALA A 71 -9.70 11.14 4.16
C ALA A 71 -9.00 12.30 4.90
N VAL A 72 -8.17 12.01 5.89
CA VAL A 72 -7.39 13.06 6.61
C VAL A 72 -6.50 13.85 5.66
N ALA A 73 -6.00 13.22 4.59
CA ALA A 73 -5.10 13.88 3.66
C ALA A 73 -5.78 14.92 2.76
N GLU A 74 -7.11 14.92 2.69
CA GLU A 74 -7.88 15.83 1.83
C GLU A 74 -7.86 17.28 2.34
N ASP A 75 -7.64 17.46 3.63
CA ASP A 75 -7.55 18.77 4.28
C ASP A 75 -6.16 19.41 4.14
N PHE A 76 -5.18 18.74 3.49
CA PHE A 76 -3.80 19.20 3.37
C PHE A 76 -3.45 19.63 1.95
N ASP A 77 -2.56 20.64 1.87
CA ASP A 77 -1.96 21.11 0.63
C ASP A 77 -0.42 21.14 0.77
N PRO A 78 0.32 20.36 -0.02
CA PRO A 78 -0.12 19.39 -1.02
C PRO A 78 -0.65 18.09 -0.40
N ALA A 79 -1.80 17.63 -0.89
CA ALA A 79 -2.48 16.44 -0.38
C ALA A 79 -1.66 15.14 -0.61
N TYR A 80 -0.91 15.05 -1.70
CA TYR A 80 -0.21 13.82 -2.09
C TYR A 80 0.79 13.33 -1.04
N LYS A 81 1.58 14.23 -0.45
CA LYS A 81 2.51 13.88 0.62
C LYS A 81 1.79 13.29 1.84
N MET A 82 0.69 13.94 2.24
CA MET A 82 -0.08 13.49 3.39
C MET A 82 -0.73 12.14 3.14
N ARG A 83 -1.18 11.85 1.91
CA ARG A 83 -1.72 10.53 1.53
C ARG A 83 -0.67 9.43 1.76
N GLY A 84 0.58 9.64 1.35
CA GLY A 84 1.68 8.70 1.62
C GLY A 84 1.93 8.51 3.13
N MET A 85 1.92 9.59 3.89
CA MET A 85 2.07 9.54 5.36
C MET A 85 0.93 8.75 6.02
N GLN A 86 -0.32 8.99 5.62
CA GLN A 86 -1.48 8.28 6.17
C GLN A 86 -1.46 6.79 5.81
N TRP A 87 -0.94 6.43 4.66
CA TRP A 87 -0.80 5.02 4.29
C TRP A 87 0.19 4.29 5.20
N VAL A 88 1.37 4.88 5.46
CA VAL A 88 2.34 4.31 6.40
C VAL A 88 1.79 4.28 7.82
N LYS A 89 1.09 5.33 8.25
CA LYS A 89 0.42 5.38 9.56
C LYS A 89 -0.58 4.24 9.73
N PHE A 90 -1.43 3.98 8.72
CA PHE A 90 -2.33 2.84 8.74
C PHE A 90 -1.58 1.51 8.89
N ALA A 91 -0.47 1.32 8.16
CA ALA A 91 0.34 0.11 8.27
C ALA A 91 0.97 -0.07 9.67
N GLN A 92 1.33 1.02 10.34
CA GLN A 92 1.86 1.01 11.71
C GLN A 92 0.79 0.71 12.76
N GLU A 93 -0.36 1.38 12.66
CA GLU A 93 -1.42 1.30 13.67
C GLU A 93 -2.34 0.09 13.48
N GLN A 94 -2.48 -0.37 12.24
CA GLN A 94 -3.35 -1.48 11.83
C GLN A 94 -2.60 -2.55 11.01
N PRO A 95 -1.47 -3.10 11.51
CA PRO A 95 -0.58 -3.95 10.72
C PRO A 95 -1.29 -5.19 10.16
N ARG A 96 -2.20 -5.79 10.92
CA ARG A 96 -2.94 -6.98 10.48
C ARG A 96 -3.98 -6.67 9.40
N LEU A 97 -4.60 -5.50 9.45
CA LEU A 97 -5.51 -5.05 8.40
C LEU A 97 -4.73 -4.66 7.14
N PHE A 98 -3.57 -4.03 7.28
CA PHE A 98 -2.67 -3.78 6.15
C PHE A 98 -2.26 -5.10 5.47
N GLN A 99 -1.83 -6.09 6.24
CA GLN A 99 -1.50 -7.42 5.72
C GLN A 99 -2.69 -8.08 5.01
N LEU A 100 -3.90 -7.96 5.58
CA LEU A 100 -5.12 -8.48 4.95
C LEU A 100 -5.41 -7.83 3.60
N LEU A 101 -5.27 -6.50 3.50
CA LEU A 101 -5.68 -5.76 2.31
C LEU A 101 -4.61 -5.75 1.20
N PHE A 102 -3.34 -5.64 1.57
CA PHE A 102 -2.26 -5.30 0.63
C PHE A 102 -1.15 -6.34 0.50
N MET A 103 -1.06 -7.31 1.43
CA MET A 103 -0.02 -8.33 1.39
C MET A 103 -0.54 -9.73 1.00
N GLN A 104 -1.81 -9.84 0.60
CA GLN A 104 -2.34 -11.07 0.00
C GLN A 104 -1.95 -11.06 -1.47
N GLY A 105 -1.26 -12.09 -1.93
CA GLY A 105 -0.92 -12.22 -3.35
C GLY A 105 -2.18 -12.22 -4.22
N ALA A 106 -2.38 -11.17 -4.97
CA ALA A 106 -3.33 -11.16 -6.07
C ALA A 106 -2.71 -12.02 -7.18
N GLY A 107 -3.23 -13.24 -7.38
CA GLY A 107 -2.66 -14.19 -8.31
C GLY A 107 -2.43 -13.61 -9.71
N GLY A 108 -1.16 -13.29 -10.03
CA GLY A 108 -0.72 -13.09 -11.38
C GLY A 108 -1.19 -11.83 -12.10
N ALA A 109 -0.87 -10.63 -11.57
CA ALA A 109 -0.92 -9.46 -12.42
C ALA A 109 0.05 -9.66 -13.60
N PRO A 110 -0.36 -9.41 -14.87
CA PRO A 110 0.46 -9.69 -16.04
C PRO A 110 1.69 -8.78 -16.13
N ASP A 111 1.64 -7.59 -15.54
CA ASP A 111 2.75 -6.66 -15.47
C ASP A 111 2.76 -5.83 -14.19
N PHE A 112 3.84 -5.05 -14.03
CA PHE A 112 4.03 -4.20 -12.85
C PHE A 112 2.97 -3.09 -12.74
N ASP A 113 2.63 -2.43 -13.84
CA ASP A 113 1.68 -1.31 -13.83
C ASP A 113 0.28 -1.77 -13.43
N GLU A 114 -0.13 -2.95 -13.89
CA GLU A 114 -1.40 -3.56 -13.47
C GLU A 114 -1.35 -4.00 -12.00
N ALA A 115 -0.22 -4.55 -11.54
CA ALA A 115 -0.03 -4.89 -10.13
C ALA A 115 -0.17 -3.66 -9.22
N VAL A 116 0.43 -2.52 -9.61
CA VAL A 116 0.32 -1.26 -8.87
C VAL A 116 -1.12 -0.76 -8.85
N ARG A 117 -1.81 -0.74 -10.00
CA ARG A 117 -3.22 -0.30 -10.08
C ARG A 117 -4.15 -1.17 -9.25
N ALA A 118 -3.96 -2.49 -9.30
CA ALA A 118 -4.77 -3.44 -8.53
C ALA A 118 -4.54 -3.32 -7.00
N SER A 119 -3.34 -2.91 -6.59
CA SER A 119 -2.94 -2.79 -5.19
C SER A 119 -3.11 -1.37 -4.64
N ALA A 120 -3.14 -0.36 -5.50
CA ALA A 120 -3.34 1.03 -5.10
C ALA A 120 -4.80 1.27 -4.73
N PHE A 121 -5.03 2.06 -3.68
CA PHE A 121 -6.39 2.39 -3.23
C PHE A 121 -7.13 3.27 -4.24
N ASP A 122 -6.43 4.25 -4.82
CA ASP A 122 -7.00 5.20 -5.77
C ASP A 122 -5.88 5.83 -6.63
N ALA A 123 -5.31 5.04 -7.52
CA ALA A 123 -4.18 5.46 -8.35
C ALA A 123 -4.52 6.66 -9.24
N GLU A 124 -5.72 6.69 -9.81
CA GLU A 124 -6.13 7.76 -10.72
C GLU A 124 -6.26 9.09 -9.99
N ARG A 125 -6.81 9.08 -8.77
CA ARG A 125 -6.88 10.25 -7.92
C ARG A 125 -5.49 10.76 -7.52
N ASP A 126 -4.59 9.87 -7.13
CA ASP A 126 -3.22 10.22 -6.76
C ASP A 126 -2.48 10.85 -7.95
N ILE A 127 -2.62 10.29 -9.14
CA ILE A 127 -2.05 10.84 -10.38
C ILE A 127 -2.66 12.22 -10.69
N ALA A 128 -3.98 12.38 -10.55
CA ALA A 128 -4.64 13.66 -10.78
C ALA A 128 -4.18 14.75 -9.79
N ILE A 129 -3.98 14.40 -8.52
CA ILE A 129 -3.41 15.30 -7.51
C ILE A 129 -2.00 15.74 -7.91
N ILE A 130 -1.13 14.81 -8.32
CA ILE A 130 0.23 15.12 -8.78
C ILE A 130 0.20 16.07 -9.99
N GLN A 131 -0.65 15.81 -10.97
CA GLN A 131 -0.79 16.68 -12.14
C GLN A 131 -1.20 18.10 -11.76
N ARG A 132 -2.19 18.23 -10.88
CA ARG A 132 -2.72 19.51 -10.42
C ARG A 132 -1.67 20.29 -9.61
N ASP A 133 -1.09 19.67 -8.59
CA ASP A 133 -0.29 20.36 -7.59
C ASP A 133 1.15 20.63 -8.06
N TYR A 134 1.66 19.84 -9.00
CA TYR A 134 3.04 19.96 -9.49
C TYR A 134 3.13 20.29 -10.98
N HIS A 135 2.00 20.58 -11.64
CA HIS A 135 1.93 20.93 -13.08
C HIS A 135 2.61 19.86 -13.98
N ALA A 136 2.57 18.60 -13.56
CA ALA A 136 3.18 17.50 -14.28
C ALA A 136 2.29 17.04 -15.44
N SER A 137 2.92 16.59 -16.56
CA SER A 137 2.17 15.89 -17.60
C SER A 137 1.60 14.57 -17.08
N ALA A 138 0.64 13.98 -17.80
CA ALA A 138 0.05 12.68 -17.41
C ALA A 138 1.12 11.57 -17.32
N GLU A 139 2.09 11.57 -18.24
CA GLU A 139 3.20 10.63 -18.25
C GLU A 139 4.12 10.82 -17.03
N GLN A 140 4.52 12.07 -16.75
CA GLN A 140 5.35 12.43 -15.60
C GLN A 140 4.65 12.09 -14.27
N ALA A 141 3.37 12.41 -14.15
CA ALA A 141 2.59 12.13 -12.95
C ALA A 141 2.44 10.61 -12.72
N GLY A 142 2.15 9.86 -13.79
CA GLY A 142 2.07 8.40 -13.72
C GLY A 142 3.40 7.76 -13.34
N HIS A 143 4.52 8.26 -13.89
CA HIS A 143 5.86 7.78 -13.52
C HIS A 143 6.16 8.09 -12.03
N LEU A 144 5.97 9.34 -11.61
CA LEU A 144 6.20 9.75 -10.23
C LEU A 144 5.34 8.96 -9.24
N PHE A 145 4.07 8.76 -9.56
CA PHE A 145 3.18 7.94 -8.77
C PHE A 145 3.73 6.52 -8.58
N ARG A 146 4.14 5.83 -9.65
CA ARG A 146 4.67 4.45 -9.57
C ARG A 146 5.90 4.35 -8.68
N GLN A 147 6.85 5.28 -8.82
CA GLN A 147 8.08 5.28 -8.00
C GLN A 147 7.78 5.56 -6.53
N MET A 148 6.94 6.55 -6.26
CA MET A 148 6.52 6.88 -4.90
C MET A 148 5.70 5.76 -4.27
N TRP A 149 4.87 5.07 -5.06
CA TRP A 149 4.10 3.92 -4.60
C TRP A 149 5.02 2.79 -4.11
N ILE A 150 6.05 2.40 -4.90
CA ILE A 150 7.02 1.37 -4.51
C ILE A 150 7.69 1.77 -3.18
N TYR A 151 8.16 3.00 -3.09
CA TYR A 151 8.86 3.47 -1.89
C TYR A 151 7.95 3.47 -0.67
N THR A 152 6.74 4.04 -0.79
CA THR A 152 5.76 4.10 0.30
C THR A 152 5.29 2.70 0.72
N TYR A 153 5.02 1.82 -0.25
CA TYR A 153 4.68 0.44 0.02
C TYR A 153 5.80 -0.30 0.77
N GLY A 154 7.05 -0.08 0.40
CA GLY A 154 8.20 -0.62 1.13
C GLY A 154 8.21 -0.20 2.61
N LEU A 155 7.98 1.11 2.89
CA LEU A 155 7.85 1.60 4.27
C LEU A 155 6.67 0.93 5.00
N CYS A 156 5.52 0.81 4.34
CA CYS A 156 4.35 0.14 4.91
C CYS A 156 4.64 -1.33 5.28
N VAL A 157 5.32 -2.06 4.41
CA VAL A 157 5.71 -3.46 4.67
C VAL A 157 6.65 -3.57 5.88
N LEU A 158 7.66 -2.70 5.97
CA LEU A 158 8.58 -2.65 7.12
C LEU A 158 7.83 -2.42 8.43
N CYS A 159 6.84 -1.52 8.43
CA CYS A 159 6.01 -1.24 9.60
C CYS A 159 5.07 -2.42 9.92
N ALA A 160 4.33 -2.91 8.93
CA ALA A 160 3.34 -3.97 9.12
C ALA A 160 3.96 -5.32 9.51
N THR A 161 5.24 -5.54 9.22
CA THR A 161 5.99 -6.73 9.65
C THR A 161 6.73 -6.54 10.97
N GLY A 162 6.66 -5.35 11.57
CA GLY A 162 7.29 -5.04 12.86
C GLY A 162 8.81 -4.87 12.78
N ILE A 163 9.39 -4.70 11.59
CA ILE A 163 10.83 -4.48 11.41
C ILE A 163 11.24 -3.11 11.94
N CYS A 164 10.43 -2.08 11.68
CA CYS A 164 10.63 -0.74 12.22
C CYS A 164 9.32 0.03 12.36
N SER A 165 9.39 1.19 13.02
CA SER A 165 8.34 2.20 13.09
C SER A 165 8.96 3.57 12.84
N PHE A 166 8.17 4.55 12.44
CA PHE A 166 8.61 5.91 12.14
C PHE A 166 7.76 6.91 12.89
N THR A 167 8.38 7.99 13.33
CA THR A 167 7.69 9.20 13.75
C THR A 167 7.13 9.94 12.55
N GLU A 168 6.16 10.83 12.76
CA GLU A 168 5.63 11.70 11.70
C GLU A 168 6.73 12.53 11.03
N GLN A 169 7.69 13.03 11.81
CA GLN A 169 8.80 13.82 11.29
C GLN A 169 9.71 12.99 10.38
N GLU A 170 10.07 11.78 10.77
CA GLU A 170 10.87 10.87 9.95
C GLU A 170 10.15 10.49 8.65
N LEU A 171 8.86 10.20 8.71
CA LEU A 171 8.07 9.93 7.51
C LEU A 171 8.00 11.13 6.58
N ALA A 172 7.72 12.33 7.15
CA ALA A 172 7.65 13.56 6.38
C ALA A 172 8.99 13.87 5.69
N GLN A 173 10.11 13.63 6.37
CA GLN A 173 11.44 13.81 5.82
C GLN A 173 11.71 12.79 4.70
N ARG A 174 11.55 11.49 4.97
CA ARG A 174 11.86 10.41 4.00
C ARG A 174 11.04 10.53 2.72
N LEU A 175 9.72 10.67 2.85
CA LEU A 175 8.83 10.84 1.69
C LEU A 175 9.17 12.13 0.94
N GLY A 176 9.47 13.22 1.66
CA GLY A 176 9.82 14.50 1.05
C GLY A 176 11.17 14.47 0.32
N GLU A 177 12.17 13.75 0.82
CA GLU A 177 13.48 13.62 0.17
C GLU A 177 13.38 12.86 -1.15
N ILE A 178 12.73 11.69 -1.13
CA ILE A 178 12.53 10.90 -2.35
C ILE A 178 11.68 11.67 -3.36
N PHE A 179 10.58 12.27 -2.93
CA PHE A 179 9.71 13.04 -3.81
C PHE A 179 10.45 14.20 -4.49
N ARG A 180 11.21 15.01 -3.72
CA ARG A 180 12.01 16.11 -4.30
C ARG A 180 13.08 15.60 -5.26
N GLY A 181 13.75 14.49 -4.92
CA GLY A 181 14.71 13.86 -5.83
C GLY A 181 14.07 13.45 -7.15
N MET A 182 12.87 12.86 -7.10
CA MET A 182 12.12 12.48 -8.30
C MET A 182 11.67 13.69 -9.14
N ILE A 183 11.14 14.75 -8.49
CA ILE A 183 10.78 16.00 -9.19
C ILE A 183 12.01 16.61 -9.84
N TYR A 184 13.16 16.66 -9.16
CA TYR A 184 14.40 17.15 -9.72
C TYR A 184 14.82 16.39 -10.98
N VAL A 185 14.73 15.06 -10.96
CA VAL A 185 15.03 14.21 -12.13
C VAL A 185 14.06 14.48 -13.28
N LEU A 186 12.77 14.66 -12.98
CA LEU A 186 11.73 14.91 -13.97
C LEU A 186 11.83 16.28 -14.66
N THR A 187 12.27 17.29 -13.91
CA THR A 187 12.38 18.68 -14.40
C THR A 187 13.76 19.01 -14.94
N SER A 188 14.78 18.22 -14.63
CA SER A 188 16.10 18.35 -15.23
C SER A 188 16.03 17.79 -16.64
N ASP A 189 16.59 18.49 -17.62
CA ASP A 189 16.77 18.02 -19.04
C ASP A 189 17.63 16.73 -19.15
N THR A 190 17.60 15.92 -18.13
CA THR A 190 18.41 14.73 -18.00
C THR A 190 17.64 13.59 -18.65
N VAL A 191 18.17 13.07 -19.76
CA VAL A 191 17.64 11.98 -20.59
C VAL A 191 17.51 10.63 -19.84
N LEU A 192 17.36 10.64 -18.52
CA LEU A 192 17.15 9.44 -17.71
C LEU A 192 15.80 8.76 -18.00
N PHE A 193 14.85 9.50 -18.60
CA PHE A 193 13.50 9.01 -18.90
C PHE A 193 13.39 8.10 -20.12
N THR A 194 14.28 8.22 -21.09
CA THR A 194 14.16 7.51 -22.38
C THR A 194 14.91 6.18 -22.41
N GLY A 195 15.59 5.81 -21.32
CA GLY A 195 16.49 4.65 -21.32
C GLY A 195 17.69 4.80 -22.27
N VAL A 196 17.80 5.93 -22.97
CA VAL A 196 18.92 6.23 -23.84
C VAL A 196 19.98 6.98 -23.05
N ARG A 197 21.11 6.35 -22.83
CA ARG A 197 22.26 6.91 -22.16
C ARG A 197 22.81 8.08 -22.99
N PRO A 198 22.85 9.32 -22.49
CA PRO A 198 23.49 10.39 -23.20
C PRO A 198 24.98 10.06 -23.41
N ALA A 199 25.50 10.28 -24.63
CA ALA A 199 26.90 10.00 -24.98
C ALA A 199 27.91 10.65 -23.99
N LYS A 200 27.55 11.78 -23.38
CA LYS A 200 28.38 12.49 -22.40
C LYS A 200 28.58 11.76 -21.05
N TYR A 201 27.75 10.75 -20.73
CA TYR A 201 27.88 9.98 -19.49
C TYR A 201 28.65 8.66 -19.66
N GLY A 202 28.97 8.27 -20.88
CA GLY A 202 29.69 7.03 -21.19
C GLY A 202 31.06 6.92 -20.51
N SER A 203 31.79 8.02 -20.42
CA SER A 203 33.11 8.08 -19.78
C SER A 203 33.03 8.23 -18.26
N ALA A 204 32.10 9.02 -17.75
CA ALA A 204 32.00 9.33 -16.31
C ALA A 204 31.55 8.12 -15.46
N GLU A 205 30.68 7.26 -15.98
CA GLU A 205 30.27 6.07 -15.27
C GLU A 205 31.32 4.96 -15.31
N SER A 206 32.06 4.84 -16.43
CA SER A 206 33.20 3.93 -16.48
C SER A 206 34.27 4.33 -15.46
N ASP A 207 34.46 5.64 -15.24
CA ASP A 207 35.40 6.18 -14.26
C ASP A 207 34.88 6.07 -12.81
N PHE A 208 33.56 6.15 -12.60
CA PHE A 208 32.94 5.92 -11.29
C PHE A 208 33.01 4.44 -10.92
N VAL A 209 32.65 3.54 -11.82
CA VAL A 209 32.71 2.09 -11.59
C VAL A 209 34.14 1.62 -11.39
N ARG A 210 35.10 2.09 -12.19
CA ARG A 210 36.52 1.75 -12.01
C ARG A 210 37.10 2.26 -10.69
N ARG A 211 36.68 3.44 -10.21
CA ARG A 211 37.16 3.98 -8.93
C ARG A 211 36.57 3.26 -7.73
N ASN A 212 35.32 2.83 -7.79
CA ASN A 212 34.63 2.26 -6.63
C ASN A 212 34.53 0.72 -6.67
N HIS A 213 34.73 0.12 -7.84
CA HIS A 213 34.68 -1.34 -8.04
C HIS A 213 35.78 -1.80 -9.03
N PRO A 214 37.07 -1.73 -8.63
CA PRO A 214 38.20 -2.08 -9.51
C PRO A 214 38.11 -3.50 -10.03
N ASP A 215 37.46 -4.42 -9.31
CA ASP A 215 37.38 -5.85 -9.63
C ASP A 215 36.35 -6.18 -10.71
N LEU A 216 35.43 -5.25 -11.07
CA LEU A 216 34.42 -5.45 -12.12
C LEU A 216 34.86 -5.02 -13.53
N GLY A 217 36.08 -4.47 -13.66
CA GLY A 217 36.62 -3.97 -14.93
C GLY A 217 37.33 -5.01 -15.80
N GLY A 218 37.30 -6.30 -15.47
CA GLY A 218 38.14 -7.31 -16.06
C GLY A 218 37.48 -8.36 -16.97
N ALA A 219 36.23 -8.19 -17.43
CA ALA A 219 35.60 -9.10 -18.39
C ALA A 219 35.58 -8.46 -19.78
N ARG A 220 36.49 -8.88 -20.64
CA ARG A 220 36.41 -8.76 -22.11
C ARG A 220 35.61 -9.91 -22.66
#